data_b06b3a06d1471d94c9952823dc5b65cf
#
_entry.id   b06b3a06d1471d94c9952823dc5b65cf
#
_cell.length_a   1.000
_cell.length_b   1.000
_cell.length_c   1.000
_cell.angle_alpha   90.00
_cell.angle_beta   90.00
_cell.angle_gamma   90.00
#
_symmetry.space_group_name_H-M   'P 1'
#
loop_
_entity.id
_entity.type
_entity.pdbx_description
1 polymer ?
#
loop_
_entity_poly.entity_id
_entity_poly.type
_entity_poly.pdbx_seq_one_letter_code
_entity_poly.pdbx_strand_id
1 'polypeptide(L)'
;MYLSSSLNRVKTPLLAFCAALALATSAQAHGVTVGDLEIIHPNILAPAASAKSAAGYMGIANEGTTADRLIGIEMPSVQHSELHTTEHSADGVARMMHVDAIDIPAGETVLLERGGMHIMLMGLTEPMTEGQMVPATLIFEQAGRVEVEFSVDPSDGADHSAMGH
;
A
#
# COMPACT_ATOMS: atom_id res chain seq x y z
N MET A 1 -78.19 41.30 1.07
CA MET A 1 -77.73 40.22 1.91
C MET A 1 -76.70 39.43 1.09
N TYR A 2 -75.46 39.75 1.21
CA TYR A 2 -74.41 39.07 0.46
C TYR A 2 -73.39 38.53 1.43
N LEU A 3 -73.28 37.22 1.51
CA LEU A 3 -72.23 36.54 2.25
C LEU A 3 -71.06 36.30 1.31
N SER A 4 -69.99 37.02 1.54
CA SER A 4 -68.73 36.84 0.85
C SER A 4 -67.88 35.87 1.66
N SER A 5 -67.68 34.66 1.17
CA SER A 5 -66.74 33.69 1.74
C SER A 5 -65.38 33.88 1.12
N SER A 6 -64.43 34.37 1.90
CA SER A 6 -63.02 34.47 1.55
C SER A 6 -62.31 33.16 1.67
N LEU A 7 -61.90 32.58 0.54
CA LEU A 7 -61.04 31.38 0.46
C LEU A 7 -59.62 31.76 0.88
N ASN A 8 -59.24 31.30 2.04
CA ASN A 8 -57.86 31.42 2.57
C ASN A 8 -56.99 30.39 1.84
N ARG A 9 -56.14 30.89 0.90
CA ARG A 9 -55.15 30.07 0.24
C ARG A 9 -53.98 29.83 1.20
N VAL A 10 -53.89 28.67 1.79
CA VAL A 10 -52.70 28.19 2.52
C VAL A 10 -51.60 27.93 1.52
N LYS A 11 -50.58 28.80 1.54
CA LYS A 11 -49.32 28.58 0.80
C LYS A 11 -48.46 27.61 1.59
N THR A 12 -48.38 26.37 1.15
CA THR A 12 -47.43 25.40 1.69
C THR A 12 -46.02 25.75 1.17
N PRO A 13 -45.03 26.01 2.02
CA PRO A 13 -43.65 26.12 1.55
C PRO A 13 -43.13 24.70 1.21
N LEU A 14 -42.77 24.51 -0.04
CA LEU A 14 -42.07 23.36 -0.56
C LEU A 14 -40.66 23.36 0.07
N LEU A 15 -40.47 22.55 1.13
CA LEU A 15 -39.14 22.28 1.67
C LEU A 15 -38.34 21.49 0.61
N ALA A 16 -37.47 22.21 -0.09
CA ALA A 16 -36.43 21.59 -0.91
C ALA A 16 -35.45 20.87 0.03
N PHE A 17 -35.63 19.55 0.17
CA PHE A 17 -34.68 18.68 0.85
C PHE A 17 -33.48 18.47 -0.09
N CYS A 18 -32.50 19.37 -0.01
CA CYS A 18 -31.19 19.15 -0.61
C CYS A 18 -30.50 18.02 0.14
N ALA A 19 -30.64 16.79 -0.35
CA ALA A 19 -29.80 15.68 0.04
C ALA A 19 -28.36 15.99 -0.44
N ALA A 20 -27.56 16.57 0.44
CA ALA A 20 -26.11 16.63 0.26
C ALA A 20 -25.59 15.21 0.35
N LEU A 21 -25.40 14.59 -0.81
CA LEU A 21 -24.68 13.31 -0.94
C LEU A 21 -23.23 13.61 -0.60
N ALA A 22 -22.86 13.48 0.68
CA ALA A 22 -21.49 13.51 1.11
C ALA A 22 -20.79 12.30 0.43
N LEU A 23 -20.03 12.57 -0.64
CA LEU A 23 -19.04 11.63 -1.12
C LEU A 23 -18.00 11.52 -0.01
N ALA A 24 -18.16 10.51 0.84
CA ALA A 24 -17.08 10.03 1.68
C ALA A 24 -16.02 9.46 0.73
N THR A 25 -15.01 10.26 0.42
CA THR A 25 -13.77 9.74 -0.12
C THR A 25 -13.18 8.90 1.00
N SER A 26 -13.43 7.59 0.94
CA SER A 26 -12.67 6.64 1.75
C SER A 26 -11.20 6.87 1.40
N ALA A 27 -10.41 7.35 2.37
CA ALA A 27 -8.97 7.25 2.32
C ALA A 27 -8.69 5.74 2.19
N GLN A 28 -8.41 5.31 0.97
CA GLN A 28 -7.96 3.94 0.75
C GLN A 28 -6.58 3.87 1.39
N ALA A 29 -6.45 3.09 2.47
CA ALA A 29 -5.17 2.52 2.79
C ALA A 29 -4.67 1.86 1.49
N HIS A 30 -3.49 2.27 1.01
CA HIS A 30 -2.93 1.79 -0.26
C HIS A 30 -2.59 0.30 -0.13
N GLY A 31 -3.62 -0.54 -0.17
CA GLY A 31 -3.56 -1.99 -0.15
C GLY A 31 -4.18 -2.56 -1.42
N VAL A 32 -3.64 -3.64 -1.92
CA VAL A 32 -4.17 -4.38 -3.08
C VAL A 32 -4.56 -5.77 -2.62
N THR A 33 -5.80 -6.16 -2.87
CA THR A 33 -6.27 -7.54 -2.60
C THR A 33 -6.37 -8.31 -3.92
N VAL A 34 -5.71 -9.46 -3.98
CA VAL A 34 -5.78 -10.38 -5.11
C VAL A 34 -6.02 -11.80 -4.61
N GLY A 35 -7.21 -12.34 -4.87
CA GLY A 35 -7.64 -13.61 -4.29
C GLY A 35 -7.64 -13.54 -2.77
N ASP A 36 -6.89 -14.43 -2.14
CA ASP A 36 -6.74 -14.51 -0.69
C ASP A 36 -5.54 -13.70 -0.16
N LEU A 37 -4.79 -13.04 -1.03
CA LEU A 37 -3.65 -12.20 -0.63
C LEU A 37 -4.06 -10.74 -0.52
N GLU A 38 -3.66 -10.09 0.58
CA GLU A 38 -3.72 -8.65 0.79
C GLU A 38 -2.31 -8.09 0.89
N ILE A 39 -1.97 -7.15 0.00
CA ILE A 39 -0.71 -6.41 0.03
C ILE A 39 -0.95 -5.12 0.81
N ILE A 40 -0.28 -4.98 1.94
CA ILE A 40 -0.52 -3.91 2.90
C ILE A 40 0.62 -2.91 2.81
N HIS A 41 0.28 -1.66 2.51
CA HIS A 41 1.18 -0.51 2.51
C HIS A 41 2.53 -0.75 1.84
N PRO A 42 2.57 -1.10 0.53
CA PRO A 42 3.83 -1.18 -0.18
C PRO A 42 4.48 0.22 -0.23
N ASN A 43 5.68 0.32 0.31
CA ASN A 43 6.39 1.59 0.43
C ASN A 43 7.89 1.47 0.20
N ILE A 44 8.50 2.58 -0.19
CA ILE A 44 9.93 2.79 -0.33
C ILE A 44 10.28 3.99 0.54
N LEU A 45 11.30 3.89 1.39
CA LEU A 45 11.77 5.06 2.12
C LEU A 45 12.57 5.95 1.16
N ALA A 46 12.22 7.24 1.12
CA ALA A 46 12.83 8.20 0.21
C ALA A 46 14.37 8.12 0.27
N PRO A 47 15.03 7.67 -0.81
CA PRO A 47 16.49 7.57 -0.82
C PRO A 47 17.10 8.96 -0.98
N ALA A 48 18.36 9.12 -0.62
CA ALA A 48 19.08 10.34 -0.92
C ALA A 48 19.07 10.63 -2.45
N ALA A 49 19.04 11.89 -2.86
CA ALA A 49 18.93 12.27 -4.28
C ALA A 49 20.02 11.66 -5.19
N SER A 50 21.18 11.33 -4.65
CA SER A 50 22.29 10.68 -5.36
C SER A 50 22.33 9.16 -5.20
N ALA A 51 21.37 8.57 -4.49
CA ALA A 51 21.34 7.13 -4.24
C ALA A 51 21.17 6.34 -5.54
N LYS A 52 21.85 5.21 -5.62
CA LYS A 52 21.74 4.27 -6.73
C LYS A 52 20.90 3.05 -6.37
N SER A 53 20.49 2.95 -5.12
CA SER A 53 19.65 1.87 -4.61
C SER A 53 18.68 2.38 -3.55
N ALA A 54 17.60 1.63 -3.36
CA ALA A 54 16.59 1.86 -2.35
C ALA A 54 16.10 0.52 -1.81
N ALA A 55 15.32 0.55 -0.74
CA ALA A 55 14.69 -0.64 -0.19
C ALA A 55 13.17 -0.45 -0.16
N GLY A 56 12.45 -1.49 -0.56
CA GLY A 56 11.00 -1.57 -0.51
C GLY A 56 10.52 -2.49 0.61
N TYR A 57 9.40 -2.11 1.20
CA TYR A 57 8.78 -2.76 2.35
C TYR A 57 7.29 -2.92 2.13
N MET A 58 6.67 -3.90 2.76
CA MET A 58 5.22 -4.11 2.76
C MET A 58 4.81 -5.20 3.74
N GLY A 59 3.54 -5.26 4.10
CA GLY A 59 2.92 -6.46 4.65
C GLY A 59 2.29 -7.30 3.53
N ILE A 60 2.28 -8.62 3.71
CA ILE A 60 1.54 -9.55 2.85
C ILE A 60 0.74 -10.46 3.76
N ALA A 61 -0.57 -10.29 3.80
CA ALA A 61 -1.49 -11.17 4.52
C ALA A 61 -2.03 -12.23 3.56
N ASN A 62 -2.02 -13.48 3.99
CA ASN A 62 -2.66 -14.60 3.30
C ASN A 62 -3.87 -15.06 4.12
N GLU A 63 -5.05 -14.64 3.73
CA GLU A 63 -6.29 -15.00 4.40
C GLU A 63 -6.86 -16.36 3.95
N GLY A 64 -6.19 -17.00 3.00
CA GLY A 64 -6.57 -18.29 2.44
C GLY A 64 -6.11 -19.48 3.26
N THR A 65 -6.39 -20.64 2.71
CA THR A 65 -6.02 -21.95 3.28
C THR A 65 -4.83 -22.61 2.59
N THR A 66 -4.30 -21.95 1.55
CA THR A 66 -3.15 -22.44 0.76
C THR A 66 -2.00 -21.44 0.90
N ALA A 67 -0.81 -21.95 1.19
CA ALA A 67 0.40 -21.11 1.22
C ALA A 67 0.74 -20.61 -0.19
N ASP A 68 1.36 -19.43 -0.27
CA ASP A 68 1.95 -18.87 -1.48
C ASP A 68 3.41 -18.47 -1.22
N ARG A 69 4.10 -18.00 -2.24
CA ARG A 69 5.48 -17.50 -2.15
C ARG A 69 5.64 -16.28 -3.04
N LEU A 70 6.23 -15.24 -2.51
CA LEU A 70 6.72 -14.12 -3.32
C LEU A 70 8.07 -14.54 -3.92
N ILE A 71 8.13 -14.65 -5.25
CA ILE A 71 9.31 -15.15 -5.98
C ILE A 71 10.02 -14.07 -6.80
N GLY A 72 9.50 -12.87 -6.82
CA GLY A 72 10.16 -11.76 -7.53
C GLY A 72 9.33 -10.49 -7.51
N ILE A 73 9.97 -9.46 -8.03
CA ILE A 73 9.37 -8.15 -8.25
C ILE A 73 9.99 -7.54 -9.51
N GLU A 74 9.17 -6.86 -10.29
CA GLU A 74 9.58 -6.05 -11.44
C GLU A 74 9.17 -4.60 -11.18
N MET A 75 10.09 -3.66 -11.40
CA MET A 75 9.86 -2.24 -11.24
C MET A 75 10.55 -1.47 -12.37
N PRO A 76 9.80 -0.77 -13.24
CA PRO A 76 10.36 -0.09 -14.42
C PRO A 76 11.40 0.98 -14.10
N SER A 77 11.32 1.59 -12.92
CA SER A 77 12.21 2.68 -12.47
C SER A 77 13.55 2.20 -11.89
N VAL A 78 13.82 0.87 -11.92
CA VAL A 78 15.10 0.29 -11.48
C VAL A 78 15.65 -0.67 -12.52
N GLN A 79 16.97 -0.87 -12.53
CA GLN A 79 17.60 -1.82 -13.44
C GLN A 79 17.46 -3.26 -12.94
N HIS A 80 17.45 -3.44 -11.62
CA HIS A 80 17.40 -4.74 -11.00
C HIS A 80 16.73 -4.69 -9.63
N SER A 81 15.95 -5.72 -9.30
CA SER A 81 15.29 -5.88 -8.02
C SER A 81 15.47 -7.30 -7.49
N GLU A 82 15.71 -7.46 -6.21
CA GLU A 82 15.94 -8.73 -5.53
C GLU A 82 15.19 -8.79 -4.20
N LEU A 83 14.91 -10.02 -3.78
CA LEU A 83 14.41 -10.31 -2.44
C LEU A 83 15.60 -10.58 -1.52
N HIS A 84 15.66 -9.89 -0.39
CA HIS A 84 16.73 -10.01 0.58
C HIS A 84 16.17 -10.31 1.98
N THR A 85 17.00 -10.96 2.79
CA THR A 85 16.81 -11.06 4.24
C THR A 85 18.03 -10.51 4.96
N THR A 86 17.83 -10.01 6.17
CA THR A 86 18.92 -9.60 7.06
C THR A 86 19.08 -10.62 8.16
N GLU A 87 20.21 -11.28 8.21
CA GLU A 87 20.58 -12.17 9.29
C GLU A 87 21.49 -11.47 10.30
N HIS A 88 21.22 -11.66 11.57
CA HIS A 88 22.06 -11.17 12.66
C HIS A 88 22.87 -12.30 13.23
N SER A 89 24.21 -12.20 13.14
CA SER A 89 25.10 -13.16 13.77
C SER A 89 25.10 -12.99 15.30
N ALA A 90 25.57 -14.02 16.02
CA ALA A 90 25.71 -13.99 17.47
C ALA A 90 26.61 -12.81 17.97
N ASP A 91 27.52 -12.33 17.12
CA ASP A 91 28.41 -11.19 17.38
C ASP A 91 27.76 -9.83 17.08
N GLY A 92 26.46 -9.82 16.72
CA GLY A 92 25.71 -8.59 16.43
C GLY A 92 25.98 -7.99 15.04
N VAL A 93 26.64 -8.73 14.15
CA VAL A 93 26.87 -8.29 12.76
C VAL A 93 25.64 -8.62 11.91
N ALA A 94 25.05 -7.58 11.30
CA ALA A 94 23.96 -7.75 10.34
C ALA A 94 24.54 -8.05 8.94
N ARG A 95 24.01 -9.06 8.27
CA ARG A 95 24.35 -9.42 6.88
C ARG A 95 23.09 -9.51 6.06
N MET A 96 23.05 -8.80 4.95
CA MET A 96 22.00 -8.94 3.93
C MET A 96 22.35 -10.09 3.01
N MET A 97 21.38 -10.96 2.76
CA MET A 97 21.52 -12.12 1.88
C MET A 97 20.36 -12.16 0.90
N HIS A 98 20.68 -12.47 -0.35
CA HIS A 98 19.68 -12.77 -1.36
C HIS A 98 18.89 -14.02 -0.99
N VAL A 99 17.59 -14.01 -1.22
CA VAL A 99 16.70 -15.17 -1.13
C VAL A 99 15.90 -15.32 -2.42
N ASP A 100 15.73 -16.56 -2.87
CA ASP A 100 14.99 -16.85 -4.11
C ASP A 100 13.48 -16.62 -3.95
N ALA A 101 12.98 -16.70 -2.73
CA ALA A 101 11.57 -16.50 -2.42
C ALA A 101 11.35 -16.15 -0.95
N ILE A 102 10.20 -15.54 -0.69
CA ILE A 102 9.65 -15.30 0.65
C ILE A 102 8.39 -16.13 0.79
N ASP A 103 8.35 -17.05 1.75
CA ASP A 103 7.18 -17.89 2.02
C ASP A 103 6.06 -17.08 2.66
N ILE A 104 4.83 -17.27 2.20
CA ILE A 104 3.62 -16.63 2.71
C ILE A 104 2.66 -17.75 3.16
N PRO A 105 2.78 -18.22 4.41
CA PRO A 105 1.95 -19.31 4.90
C PRO A 105 0.46 -18.97 4.92
N ALA A 106 -0.38 -20.00 4.79
CA ALA A 106 -1.83 -19.86 4.89
C ALA A 106 -2.24 -19.30 6.26
N GLY A 107 -3.10 -18.30 6.28
CA GLY A 107 -3.62 -17.67 7.50
C GLY A 107 -2.62 -16.78 8.23
N GLU A 108 -1.48 -16.44 7.63
CA GLU A 108 -0.44 -15.63 8.26
C GLU A 108 -0.21 -14.31 7.50
N THR A 109 0.33 -13.35 8.24
CA THR A 109 0.84 -12.09 7.67
C THR A 109 2.36 -12.08 7.77
N VAL A 110 3.01 -11.87 6.63
CA VAL A 110 4.47 -11.74 6.52
C VAL A 110 4.82 -10.28 6.33
N LEU A 111 5.79 -9.79 7.11
CA LEU A 111 6.25 -8.40 7.05
C LEU A 111 7.62 -8.33 6.38
N LEU A 112 7.71 -7.50 5.35
CA LEU A 112 8.98 -7.03 4.82
C LEU A 112 9.26 -5.69 5.48
N GLU A 113 10.30 -5.63 6.31
CA GLU A 113 10.58 -4.50 7.18
C GLU A 113 12.09 -4.27 7.38
N ARG A 114 12.43 -3.12 7.93
CA ARG A 114 13.83 -2.79 8.24
C ARG A 114 14.44 -3.81 9.20
N GLY A 115 15.64 -4.29 8.86
CA GLY A 115 16.36 -5.27 9.68
C GLY A 115 15.86 -6.70 9.52
N GLY A 116 14.89 -6.93 8.65
CA GLY A 116 14.34 -8.23 8.30
C GLY A 116 14.36 -8.48 6.79
N MET A 117 13.31 -9.11 6.29
CA MET A 117 13.11 -9.29 4.86
C MET A 117 12.77 -7.96 4.20
N HIS A 118 13.24 -7.75 2.98
CA HIS A 118 12.98 -6.53 2.21
C HIS A 118 13.22 -6.75 0.71
N ILE A 119 12.76 -5.80 -0.08
CA ILE A 119 13.03 -5.74 -1.50
C ILE A 119 14.22 -4.80 -1.71
N MET A 120 15.27 -5.29 -2.34
CA MET A 120 16.41 -4.46 -2.72
C MET A 120 16.22 -3.96 -4.15
N LEU A 121 16.20 -2.64 -4.33
CA LEU A 121 16.04 -1.95 -5.60
C LEU A 121 17.38 -1.35 -6.01
N MET A 122 17.94 -1.78 -7.14
CA MET A 122 19.28 -1.42 -7.58
C MET A 122 19.26 -0.76 -8.95
N GLY A 123 20.15 0.22 -9.14
CA GLY A 123 20.26 0.93 -10.40
C GLY A 123 19.03 1.81 -10.65
N LEU A 124 18.69 2.69 -9.72
CA LEU A 124 17.62 3.66 -9.92
C LEU A 124 17.85 4.45 -11.20
N THR A 125 16.88 4.44 -12.12
CA THR A 125 16.96 5.14 -13.39
C THR A 125 16.55 6.60 -13.29
N GLU A 126 15.80 6.94 -12.24
CA GLU A 126 15.34 8.29 -11.90
C GLU A 126 15.31 8.47 -10.38
N PRO A 127 15.38 9.71 -9.89
CA PRO A 127 15.23 9.98 -8.46
C PRO A 127 13.83 9.59 -7.96
N MET A 128 13.78 8.95 -6.79
CA MET A 128 12.53 8.68 -6.08
C MET A 128 12.33 9.74 -5.00
N THR A 129 11.24 10.49 -5.08
CA THR A 129 10.95 11.60 -4.18
C THR A 129 9.73 11.31 -3.31
N GLU A 130 9.74 11.82 -2.09
CA GLU A 130 8.63 11.67 -1.14
C GLU A 130 7.28 12.07 -1.77
N GLY A 131 6.25 11.27 -1.50
CA GLY A 131 4.91 11.44 -2.05
C GLY A 131 4.71 10.86 -3.46
N GLN A 132 5.76 10.38 -4.12
CA GLN A 132 5.67 9.72 -5.41
C GLN A 132 5.03 8.33 -5.27
N MET A 133 4.23 7.92 -6.26
CA MET A 133 3.75 6.55 -6.40
C MET A 133 4.56 5.87 -7.50
N VAL A 134 5.14 4.72 -7.19
CA VAL A 134 6.04 3.98 -8.09
C VAL A 134 5.40 2.64 -8.46
N PRO A 135 5.03 2.43 -9.73
CA PRO A 135 4.41 1.19 -10.16
C PRO A 135 5.40 0.03 -10.12
N ALA A 136 4.90 -1.12 -9.69
CA ALA A 136 5.64 -2.37 -9.65
C ALA A 136 4.72 -3.56 -9.90
N THR A 137 5.30 -4.70 -10.24
CA THR A 137 4.60 -5.98 -10.34
C THR A 137 5.26 -6.97 -9.39
N LEU A 138 4.52 -7.41 -8.40
CA LEU A 138 4.91 -8.52 -7.53
C LEU A 138 4.63 -9.84 -8.26
N ILE A 139 5.52 -10.81 -8.10
CA ILE A 139 5.39 -12.12 -8.75
C ILE A 139 5.27 -13.17 -7.67
N PHE A 140 4.08 -13.77 -7.58
CA PHE A 140 3.79 -14.87 -6.67
C PHE A 140 3.77 -16.21 -7.40
N GLU A 141 4.10 -17.27 -6.68
CA GLU A 141 4.12 -18.62 -7.24
C GLU A 141 2.72 -19.13 -7.61
N GLN A 142 1.71 -18.85 -6.75
CA GLN A 142 0.32 -19.26 -6.96
C GLN A 142 -0.54 -18.12 -7.51
N ALA A 143 -0.55 -16.96 -6.87
CA ALA A 143 -1.36 -15.82 -7.29
C ALA A 143 -0.89 -15.18 -8.59
N GLY A 144 0.36 -15.45 -9.03
CA GLY A 144 0.91 -14.93 -10.28
C GLY A 144 1.34 -13.46 -10.17
N ARG A 145 1.10 -12.70 -11.22
CA ARG A 145 1.54 -11.30 -11.33
C ARG A 145 0.50 -10.35 -10.73
N VAL A 146 0.92 -9.57 -9.76
CA VAL A 146 0.06 -8.61 -9.04
C VAL A 146 0.64 -7.21 -9.19
N GLU A 147 -0.10 -6.33 -9.84
CA GLU A 147 0.29 -4.93 -10.01
C GLU A 147 -0.01 -4.15 -8.72
N VAL A 148 0.98 -3.39 -8.27
CA VAL A 148 0.90 -2.55 -7.06
C VAL A 148 1.57 -1.20 -7.33
N GLU A 149 1.28 -0.24 -6.45
CA GLU A 149 2.00 1.04 -6.41
C GLU A 149 2.67 1.19 -5.05
N PHE A 150 3.98 1.42 -5.04
CA PHE A 150 4.73 1.74 -3.84
C PHE A 150 4.68 3.23 -3.57
N SER A 151 4.27 3.64 -2.38
CA SER A 151 4.43 5.01 -1.93
C SER A 151 5.90 5.28 -1.61
N VAL A 152 6.40 6.47 -1.94
CA VAL A 152 7.71 6.92 -1.46
C VAL A 152 7.50 7.72 -0.17
N ASP A 153 7.79 7.09 0.95
CA ASP A 153 7.58 7.64 2.29
C ASP A 153 8.82 8.41 2.79
N PRO A 154 8.66 9.31 3.77
CA PRO A 154 9.78 10.02 4.37
C PRO A 154 10.88 9.10 4.87
N SER A 155 12.14 9.50 4.71
CA SER A 155 13.31 8.68 5.09
C SER A 155 13.45 8.46 6.60
N ASP A 156 12.85 9.31 7.42
CA ASP A 156 12.83 9.22 8.89
C ASP A 156 11.86 8.15 9.42
N GLY A 157 11.11 7.52 8.52
CA GLY A 157 10.17 6.46 8.88
C GLY A 157 9.07 6.92 9.83
N ALA A 158 8.66 8.19 9.75
CA ALA A 158 7.48 8.68 10.44
C ALA A 158 6.25 7.96 9.89
N ASP A 159 5.88 6.89 10.54
CA ASP A 159 4.68 6.11 10.26
C ASP A 159 3.44 6.96 10.44
N HIS A 160 2.84 7.39 9.35
CA HIS A 160 1.52 8.02 9.37
C HIS A 160 0.38 7.01 9.61
N SER A 161 0.68 5.72 9.78
CA SER A 161 -0.30 4.68 10.10
C SER A 161 -0.85 4.76 11.53
N ALA A 162 -0.28 5.63 12.41
CA ALA A 162 -0.69 5.76 13.81
C ALA A 162 -1.76 6.84 14.08
N MET A 163 -2.32 7.50 13.07
CA MET A 163 -3.38 8.50 13.26
C MET A 163 -4.75 8.00 12.77
N GLY A 164 -5.16 6.86 13.26
CA GLY A 164 -6.50 6.34 13.08
C GLY A 164 -7.11 5.95 14.43
N HIS A 165 -7.65 6.93 15.14
CA HIS A 165 -8.57 6.71 16.27
C HIS A 165 -9.95 7.22 15.91
#